data_f88852462aab0ced7004fe8b6e579565
#
_entry.id   f88852462aab0ced7004fe8b6e579565
#
_cell.length_a   1.000
_cell.length_b   1.000
_cell.length_c   1.000
_cell.angle_alpha   90.00
_cell.angle_beta   90.00
_cell.angle_gamma   90.00
#
_symmetry.space_group_name_H-M   'P 1'
#
loop_
_entity.id
_entity.type
_entity.pdbx_description
1 polymer ?
#
loop_
_entity_poly.entity_id
_entity_poly.type
_entity_poly.pdbx_seq_one_letter_code
_entity_poly.pdbx_strand_id
1 'polypeptide(L)'
;MKILVVAAKTGGHVFPASVIGKELIKNNHKIVFIGTGSEIEKNAYHNLESKMYELSMEGFRGSNLTKKLQVLFKTFINVYKTIQIINKEKIDAMIGFGGFITVPVGIACWITRKPVFTHEQNVVIGSANKLLSRISKINFFGFPEHDMRNSDDSRNIPKSYWSKSIFIGNPVRESFINPRKPDLRRPPVKGYKANLSTLTIEKTIEVPIDDKSDIRIYITGGSQGSEYINKFVPKIFKSFSNNIKIKHQCGKNNLQEVKNRYLKEGIDAEVSEFYKNPVNQILWSDFVISRGGALSLSEVTTINRGLVIIPLPTSVDNHQVENAKSIERQGKGIMHEQKDDINKLKEKIKGIIENETFYEWMYKSHNSHIFSSKNIVDQLEKYLGKNETI
;
A
#
# COMPACT_ATOMS: atom_id res chain seq x y z
N MET A 1 26.70 6.13 0.25
CA MET A 1 26.34 5.58 1.58
C MET A 1 25.84 4.15 1.43
N LYS A 2 25.84 3.39 2.51
CA LYS A 2 25.31 2.01 2.55
C LYS A 2 24.13 1.93 3.53
N ILE A 3 22.94 1.70 2.99
CA ILE A 3 21.68 1.78 3.74
C ILE A 3 21.12 0.38 4.01
N LEU A 4 20.73 0.15 5.26
CA LEU A 4 20.05 -1.06 5.68
C LEU A 4 18.54 -0.90 5.50
N VAL A 5 17.93 -1.70 4.63
CA VAL A 5 16.48 -1.68 4.34
C VAL A 5 15.82 -2.88 5.02
N VAL A 6 14.84 -2.62 5.88
CA VAL A 6 14.27 -3.65 6.76
C VAL A 6 12.77 -3.77 6.59
N ALA A 7 12.31 -4.95 6.19
CA ALA A 7 10.89 -5.27 6.07
C ALA A 7 10.66 -6.78 6.23
N ALA A 8 9.47 -7.19 6.65
CA ALA A 8 9.20 -8.60 6.85
C ALA A 8 7.77 -9.03 6.49
N LYS A 9 7.69 -10.26 5.99
CA LYS A 9 6.53 -11.16 5.83
C LYS A 9 5.43 -10.73 4.87
N THR A 10 4.97 -9.47 4.90
CA THR A 10 3.77 -9.08 4.14
C THR A 10 4.11 -8.17 2.98
N GLY A 11 3.37 -8.30 1.87
CA GLY A 11 3.56 -7.42 0.71
C GLY A 11 3.41 -5.94 1.04
N GLY A 12 2.60 -5.59 2.05
CA GLY A 12 2.42 -4.22 2.52
C GLY A 12 3.71 -3.57 3.04
N HIS A 13 4.64 -4.36 3.58
CA HIS A 13 5.96 -3.88 4.04
C HIS A 13 7.06 -4.12 2.99
N VAL A 14 7.03 -5.29 2.35
CA VAL A 14 8.10 -5.76 1.45
C VAL A 14 8.15 -4.97 0.14
N PHE A 15 7.00 -4.68 -0.47
CA PHE A 15 6.99 -3.93 -1.73
C PHE A 15 7.45 -2.48 -1.57
N PRO A 16 7.00 -1.69 -0.58
CA PRO A 16 7.57 -0.37 -0.32
C PRO A 16 9.08 -0.40 -0.07
N ALA A 17 9.56 -1.40 0.69
CA ALA A 17 10.99 -1.59 0.92
C ALA A 17 11.76 -1.86 -0.38
N SER A 18 11.22 -2.69 -1.27
CA SER A 18 11.80 -2.95 -2.59
C SER A 18 11.85 -1.69 -3.46
N VAL A 19 10.78 -0.88 -3.45
CA VAL A 19 10.72 0.39 -4.20
C VAL A 19 11.79 1.36 -3.71
N ILE A 20 11.92 1.52 -2.39
CA ILE A 20 12.96 2.39 -1.79
C ILE A 20 14.36 1.83 -2.07
N GLY A 21 14.54 0.51 -2.01
CA GLY A 21 15.80 -0.13 -2.38
C GLY A 21 16.24 0.21 -3.81
N LYS A 22 15.31 0.14 -4.77
CA LYS A 22 15.54 0.56 -6.17
C LYS A 22 15.92 2.03 -6.28
N GLU A 23 15.20 2.91 -5.61
CA GLU A 23 15.45 4.35 -5.66
C GLU A 23 16.83 4.69 -5.04
N LEU A 24 17.21 4.04 -3.94
CA LEU A 24 18.54 4.19 -3.32
C LEU A 24 19.65 3.75 -4.29
N ILE A 25 19.51 2.61 -4.96
CA ILE A 25 20.48 2.14 -5.97
C ILE A 25 20.60 3.14 -7.12
N LYS A 26 19.48 3.65 -7.63
CA LYS A 26 19.44 4.67 -8.69
C LYS A 26 20.18 5.95 -8.31
N ASN A 27 20.21 6.29 -7.02
CA ASN A 27 20.96 7.42 -6.47
C ASN A 27 22.37 7.02 -5.99
N ASN A 28 22.95 5.94 -6.54
CA ASN A 28 24.31 5.46 -6.28
C ASN A 28 24.57 5.04 -4.82
N HIS A 29 23.54 4.68 -4.05
CA HIS A 29 23.71 4.10 -2.73
C HIS A 29 23.81 2.57 -2.79
N LYS A 30 24.61 2.03 -1.89
CA LYS A 30 24.62 0.57 -1.65
C LYS A 30 23.54 0.22 -0.64
N ILE A 31 22.90 -0.91 -0.83
CA ILE A 31 21.86 -1.39 0.07
C ILE A 31 22.15 -2.79 0.60
N VAL A 32 21.63 -3.07 1.77
CA VAL A 32 21.58 -4.41 2.36
C VAL A 32 20.15 -4.61 2.87
N PHE A 33 19.54 -5.75 2.55
CA PHE A 33 18.23 -6.10 3.11
C PHE A 33 18.36 -6.97 4.37
N ILE A 34 17.47 -6.72 5.32
CA ILE A 34 17.18 -7.67 6.40
C ILE A 34 15.70 -8.02 6.36
N GLY A 35 15.42 -9.32 6.35
CA GLY A 35 14.07 -9.88 6.33
C GLY A 35 14.00 -11.21 7.08
N THR A 36 12.92 -11.95 6.87
CA THR A 36 12.68 -13.28 7.47
C THR A 36 12.99 -14.45 6.53
N GLY A 37 13.37 -14.17 5.27
CA GLY A 37 13.62 -15.18 4.25
C GLY A 37 12.34 -15.72 3.58
N SER A 38 11.22 -15.02 3.69
CA SER A 38 9.97 -15.43 3.05
C SER A 38 10.06 -15.36 1.52
N GLU A 39 9.28 -16.19 0.81
CA GLU A 39 9.25 -16.19 -0.66
C GLU A 39 8.89 -14.81 -1.24
N ILE A 40 7.98 -14.07 -0.59
CA ILE A 40 7.61 -12.74 -1.04
C ILE A 40 8.78 -11.76 -0.97
N GLU A 41 9.64 -11.87 0.05
CA GLU A 41 10.84 -11.07 0.20
C GLU A 41 11.86 -11.45 -0.89
N LYS A 42 12.13 -12.75 -1.06
CA LYS A 42 13.05 -13.27 -2.09
C LYS A 42 12.62 -12.79 -3.48
N ASN A 43 11.35 -12.93 -3.82
CA ASN A 43 10.82 -12.51 -5.11
C ASN A 43 10.86 -10.97 -5.30
N ALA A 44 10.59 -10.18 -4.25
CA ALA A 44 10.60 -8.73 -4.35
C ALA A 44 12.00 -8.15 -4.49
N TYR A 45 13.01 -8.82 -3.93
CA TYR A 45 14.40 -8.34 -3.91
C TYR A 45 15.30 -9.02 -4.95
N HIS A 46 14.81 -10.07 -5.65
CA HIS A 46 15.59 -10.90 -6.59
C HIS A 46 16.34 -10.08 -7.66
N ASN A 47 15.71 -9.03 -8.19
CA ASN A 47 16.29 -8.20 -9.26
C ASN A 47 17.10 -7.01 -8.73
N LEU A 48 17.35 -6.97 -7.42
CA LEU A 48 18.15 -5.93 -6.79
C LEU A 48 19.52 -6.51 -6.47
N GLU A 49 20.59 -5.94 -7.04
CA GLU A 49 21.97 -6.34 -6.77
C GLU A 49 22.35 -6.00 -5.32
N SER A 50 21.82 -6.78 -4.38
CA SER A 50 21.99 -6.51 -2.95
C SER A 50 22.03 -7.80 -2.14
N LYS A 51 22.77 -7.75 -1.04
CA LYS A 51 22.78 -8.84 -0.06
C LYS A 51 21.51 -8.79 0.77
N MET A 52 20.96 -9.97 1.07
CA MET A 52 19.87 -10.14 2.02
C MET A 52 20.33 -11.02 3.18
N TYR A 53 20.12 -10.53 4.40
CA TYR A 53 20.33 -11.29 5.64
C TYR A 53 18.98 -11.71 6.21
N GLU A 54 18.92 -12.96 6.66
CA GLU A 54 17.70 -13.54 7.24
C GLU A 54 17.82 -13.59 8.76
N LEU A 55 16.83 -13.06 9.45
CA LEU A 55 16.72 -13.15 10.91
C LEU A 55 15.40 -13.83 11.27
N SER A 56 15.47 -14.84 12.12
CA SER A 56 14.28 -15.54 12.60
C SER A 56 13.62 -14.78 13.75
N MET A 57 12.37 -14.33 13.54
CA MET A 57 11.57 -13.69 14.58
C MET A 57 10.09 -13.97 14.41
N GLU A 58 9.39 -14.21 15.52
CA GLU A 58 7.96 -14.43 15.57
C GLU A 58 7.24 -13.25 16.20
N GLY A 59 5.94 -13.11 15.91
CA GLY A 59 5.11 -12.04 16.46
C GLY A 59 4.81 -12.24 17.95
N PHE A 60 4.63 -11.15 18.65
CA PHE A 60 4.47 -11.06 20.11
C PHE A 60 3.01 -11.19 20.58
N ARG A 61 2.02 -11.02 19.71
CA ARG A 61 0.61 -10.88 20.10
C ARG A 61 -0.04 -12.20 20.49
N GLY A 62 -0.80 -12.17 21.58
CA GLY A 62 -1.60 -13.32 22.04
C GLY A 62 -0.78 -14.46 22.65
N SER A 63 0.49 -14.24 23.01
CA SER A 63 1.38 -15.29 23.52
C SER A 63 1.42 -15.36 25.03
N ASN A 64 1.57 -16.60 25.57
CA ASN A 64 1.79 -16.90 26.98
C ASN A 64 3.13 -16.33 27.47
N LEU A 65 3.33 -16.23 28.79
CA LEU A 65 4.52 -15.65 29.40
C LEU A 65 5.82 -16.30 28.91
N THR A 66 5.84 -17.62 28.74
CA THR A 66 6.98 -18.37 28.20
C THR A 66 7.36 -17.95 26.77
N LYS A 67 6.36 -17.75 25.90
CA LYS A 67 6.59 -17.23 24.54
C LYS A 67 7.10 -15.78 24.55
N LYS A 68 6.63 -14.96 25.49
CA LYS A 68 7.13 -13.58 25.65
C LYS A 68 8.62 -13.57 26.01
N LEU A 69 9.05 -14.44 26.92
CA LEU A 69 10.47 -14.60 27.27
C LEU A 69 11.31 -15.12 26.09
N GLN A 70 10.79 -16.07 25.33
CA GLN A 70 11.46 -16.55 24.11
C GLN A 70 11.63 -15.45 23.05
N VAL A 71 10.60 -14.62 22.84
CA VAL A 71 10.68 -13.50 21.90
C VAL A 71 11.69 -12.45 22.38
N LEU A 72 11.72 -12.18 23.68
CA LEU A 72 12.71 -11.27 24.26
C LEU A 72 14.14 -11.80 24.04
N PHE A 73 14.38 -13.08 24.32
CA PHE A 73 15.68 -13.73 24.10
C PHE A 73 16.07 -13.71 22.60
N LYS A 74 15.14 -14.07 21.70
CA LYS A 74 15.36 -13.96 20.26
C LYS A 74 15.67 -12.52 19.83
N THR A 75 15.05 -11.53 20.47
CA THR A 75 15.33 -10.11 20.21
C THR A 75 16.79 -9.79 20.52
N PHE A 76 17.31 -10.21 21.69
CA PHE A 76 18.72 -9.99 22.05
C PHE A 76 19.68 -10.65 21.05
N ILE A 77 19.41 -11.90 20.65
CA ILE A 77 20.22 -12.61 19.65
C ILE A 77 20.22 -11.84 18.32
N ASN A 78 19.06 -11.36 17.89
CA ASN A 78 18.92 -10.62 16.63
C ASN A 78 19.59 -9.25 16.70
N VAL A 79 19.56 -8.57 17.84
CA VAL A 79 20.32 -7.33 18.07
C VAL A 79 21.83 -7.61 17.88
N TYR A 80 22.35 -8.65 18.55
CA TYR A 80 23.77 -9.01 18.43
C TYR A 80 24.16 -9.36 16.99
N LYS A 81 23.39 -10.22 16.31
CA LYS A 81 23.61 -10.55 14.88
C LYS A 81 23.59 -9.32 14.00
N THR A 82 22.67 -8.41 14.26
CA THR A 82 22.56 -7.17 13.48
C THR A 82 23.77 -6.25 13.70
N ILE A 83 24.29 -6.14 14.92
CA ILE A 83 25.52 -5.40 15.19
C ILE A 83 26.70 -5.97 14.37
N GLN A 84 26.81 -7.31 14.29
CA GLN A 84 27.82 -7.93 13.44
C GLN A 84 27.63 -7.58 11.96
N ILE A 85 26.38 -7.57 11.47
CA ILE A 85 26.06 -7.19 10.08
C ILE A 85 26.43 -5.72 9.84
N ILE A 86 26.06 -4.81 10.75
CA ILE A 86 26.36 -3.37 10.66
C ILE A 86 27.87 -3.15 10.50
N ASN A 87 28.66 -3.80 11.35
CA ASN A 87 30.13 -3.67 11.32
C ASN A 87 30.74 -4.29 10.07
N LYS A 88 30.33 -5.50 9.71
CA LYS A 88 30.79 -6.23 8.52
C LYS A 88 30.51 -5.48 7.21
N GLU A 89 29.27 -5.00 7.09
CA GLU A 89 28.80 -4.33 5.89
C GLU A 89 29.09 -2.82 5.90
N LYS A 90 29.59 -2.27 7.01
CA LYS A 90 29.82 -0.82 7.19
C LYS A 90 28.58 0.00 6.88
N ILE A 91 27.50 -0.30 7.58
CA ILE A 91 26.20 0.35 7.41
C ILE A 91 26.25 1.78 7.94
N ASP A 92 25.69 2.73 7.18
CA ASP A 92 25.62 4.14 7.56
C ASP A 92 24.32 4.52 8.24
N ALA A 93 23.18 3.94 7.80
CA ALA A 93 21.86 4.20 8.35
C ALA A 93 20.91 3.02 8.07
N MET A 94 19.72 3.02 8.73
CA MET A 94 18.66 2.09 8.40
C MET A 94 17.33 2.81 8.09
N ILE A 95 16.52 2.19 7.21
CA ILE A 95 15.11 2.50 7.05
C ILE A 95 14.27 1.24 7.26
N GLY A 96 13.26 1.31 8.17
CA GLY A 96 12.36 0.22 8.51
C GLY A 96 10.95 0.46 8.02
N PHE A 97 10.34 -0.58 7.44
CA PHE A 97 8.98 -0.54 6.88
C PHE A 97 7.95 -1.27 7.75
N GLY A 98 8.32 -1.60 8.99
CA GLY A 98 7.46 -2.34 9.91
C GLY A 98 7.73 -3.84 9.92
N GLY A 99 6.89 -4.55 10.70
CA GLY A 99 7.12 -5.95 11.06
C GLY A 99 8.05 -6.10 12.28
N PHE A 100 7.90 -7.22 13.01
CA PHE A 100 8.61 -7.43 14.28
C PHE A 100 10.13 -7.41 14.17
N ILE A 101 10.66 -7.78 13.00
CA ILE A 101 12.10 -7.82 12.76
C ILE A 101 12.74 -6.42 12.76
N THR A 102 11.96 -5.39 12.45
CA THR A 102 12.44 -4.01 12.42
C THR A 102 12.89 -3.54 13.81
N VAL A 103 12.28 -4.08 14.87
CA VAL A 103 12.60 -3.68 16.25
C VAL A 103 14.05 -4.03 16.66
N PRO A 104 14.51 -5.30 16.63
CA PRO A 104 15.88 -5.63 16.98
C PRO A 104 16.89 -4.95 16.08
N VAL A 105 16.58 -4.78 14.79
CA VAL A 105 17.47 -4.08 13.86
C VAL A 105 17.59 -2.60 14.20
N GLY A 106 16.48 -1.93 14.51
CA GLY A 106 16.49 -0.53 14.95
C GLY A 106 17.24 -0.32 16.27
N ILE A 107 17.09 -1.23 17.24
CA ILE A 107 17.85 -1.20 18.51
C ILE A 107 19.36 -1.35 18.23
N ALA A 108 19.75 -2.29 17.36
CA ALA A 108 21.15 -2.50 16.99
C ALA A 108 21.76 -1.24 16.34
N CYS A 109 21.02 -0.60 15.43
CA CYS A 109 21.42 0.66 14.81
C CYS A 109 21.57 1.78 15.85
N TRP A 110 20.63 1.88 16.80
CA TRP A 110 20.71 2.86 17.88
C TRP A 110 21.94 2.65 18.77
N ILE A 111 22.22 1.40 19.19
CA ILE A 111 23.40 1.04 19.98
C ILE A 111 24.69 1.39 19.23
N THR A 112 24.75 1.15 17.95
CA THR A 112 25.91 1.45 17.09
C THR A 112 25.93 2.90 16.57
N ARG A 113 25.05 3.76 17.11
CA ARG A 113 24.91 5.18 16.74
C ARG A 113 24.61 5.42 15.26
N LYS A 114 23.95 4.46 14.59
CA LYS A 114 23.49 4.62 13.21
C LYS A 114 22.09 5.20 13.18
N PRO A 115 21.81 6.22 12.37
CA PRO A 115 20.48 6.82 12.24
C PRO A 115 19.42 5.80 11.85
N VAL A 116 18.26 5.88 12.52
CA VAL A 116 17.10 5.04 12.30
C VAL A 116 15.99 5.88 11.66
N PHE A 117 15.46 5.42 10.54
CA PHE A 117 14.31 5.99 9.86
C PHE A 117 13.21 4.94 9.80
N THR A 118 11.94 5.37 9.83
CA THR A 118 10.80 4.46 9.71
C THR A 118 9.83 4.98 8.65
N HIS A 119 9.12 4.05 8.02
CA HIS A 119 7.98 4.37 7.16
C HIS A 119 6.75 3.59 7.63
N GLU A 120 5.64 4.29 7.85
CA GLU A 120 4.34 3.69 8.17
C GLU A 120 3.43 3.79 6.96
N GLN A 121 2.96 2.63 6.48
CA GLN A 121 2.13 2.54 5.29
C GLN A 121 0.65 2.75 5.59
N ASN A 122 0.20 2.43 6.80
CA ASN A 122 -1.19 2.49 7.21
C ASN A 122 -1.51 3.79 7.96
N VAL A 123 -2.80 4.11 8.05
CA VAL A 123 -3.29 5.18 8.94
C VAL A 123 -3.02 4.85 10.41
N VAL A 124 -3.18 3.57 10.79
CA VAL A 124 -2.86 3.10 12.14
C VAL A 124 -1.39 2.73 12.23
N ILE A 125 -0.68 3.36 13.18
CA ILE A 125 0.75 3.14 13.35
C ILE A 125 1.02 1.76 13.95
N GLY A 126 1.79 0.94 13.25
CA GLY A 126 2.14 -0.40 13.68
C GLY A 126 3.01 -0.42 14.96
N SER A 127 2.87 -1.49 15.77
CA SER A 127 3.57 -1.62 17.06
C SER A 127 5.10 -1.50 16.95
N ALA A 128 5.70 -1.99 15.87
CA ALA A 128 7.14 -1.86 15.64
C ALA A 128 7.55 -0.39 15.46
N ASN A 129 6.82 0.37 14.63
CA ASN A 129 7.06 1.78 14.41
C ASN A 129 6.80 2.61 15.67
N LYS A 130 5.79 2.25 16.49
CA LYS A 130 5.58 2.86 17.81
C LYS A 130 6.78 2.68 18.74
N LEU A 131 7.36 1.48 18.80
CA LEU A 131 8.54 1.21 19.62
C LEU A 131 9.76 1.99 19.12
N LEU A 132 10.00 2.01 17.82
CA LEU A 132 11.13 2.70 17.21
C LEU A 132 10.99 4.22 17.21
N SER A 133 9.79 4.76 17.41
CA SER A 133 9.52 6.21 17.40
C SER A 133 10.40 7.01 18.36
N ARG A 134 10.84 6.39 19.47
CA ARG A 134 11.71 7.05 20.47
C ARG A 134 13.12 7.27 19.97
N ILE A 135 13.61 6.36 19.13
CA ILE A 135 15.00 6.35 18.63
C ILE A 135 15.12 6.77 17.17
N SER A 136 14.01 6.80 16.42
CA SER A 136 14.01 7.25 15.04
C SER A 136 14.34 8.74 14.92
N LYS A 137 14.98 9.09 13.79
CA LYS A 137 15.31 10.46 13.42
C LYS A 137 14.19 11.12 12.63
N ILE A 138 13.61 10.39 11.69
CA ILE A 138 12.44 10.80 10.91
C ILE A 138 11.49 9.61 10.78
N ASN A 139 10.18 9.88 10.92
CA ASN A 139 9.12 8.92 10.64
C ASN A 139 8.37 9.38 9.40
N PHE A 140 8.40 8.61 8.34
CA PHE A 140 7.67 8.88 7.12
C PHE A 140 6.28 8.27 7.17
N PHE A 141 5.27 8.98 6.66
CA PHE A 141 3.88 8.55 6.64
C PHE A 141 3.34 8.39 5.23
N GLY A 142 2.64 7.27 5.02
CA GLY A 142 1.93 6.97 3.79
C GLY A 142 0.57 7.67 3.66
N PHE A 143 -0.05 8.06 4.78
CA PHE A 143 -1.32 8.76 4.84
C PHE A 143 -1.18 10.11 5.53
N PRO A 144 -2.13 11.07 5.29
CA PRO A 144 -2.08 12.38 5.91
C PRO A 144 -2.04 12.32 7.45
N GLU A 145 -1.24 13.19 8.06
CA GLU A 145 -1.01 13.20 9.50
C GLU A 145 -2.31 13.39 10.30
N HIS A 146 -3.23 14.23 9.84
CA HIS A 146 -4.51 14.47 10.52
C HIS A 146 -5.36 13.17 10.59
N ASP A 147 -5.33 12.32 9.56
CA ASP A 147 -6.01 11.03 9.56
C ASP A 147 -5.40 10.08 10.58
N MET A 148 -4.06 10.08 10.66
CA MET A 148 -3.33 9.24 11.59
C MET A 148 -3.52 9.69 13.05
N ARG A 149 -3.56 11.00 13.30
CA ARG A 149 -3.81 11.57 14.64
C ARG A 149 -5.23 11.29 15.14
N ASN A 150 -6.20 11.24 14.25
CA ASN A 150 -7.60 11.02 14.56
C ASN A 150 -7.99 9.53 14.61
N SER A 151 -7.06 8.61 14.32
CA SER A 151 -7.31 7.18 14.49
C SER A 151 -7.44 6.83 15.98
N ASP A 152 -8.30 5.86 16.31
CA ASP A 152 -8.57 5.46 17.71
C ASP A 152 -7.31 5.07 18.49
N ASP A 153 -6.28 4.61 17.79
CA ASP A 153 -5.02 4.15 18.36
C ASP A 153 -3.96 5.26 18.56
N SER A 154 -4.23 6.47 18.08
CA SER A 154 -3.28 7.60 18.13
C SER A 154 -3.10 8.21 19.52
N ARG A 155 -4.04 8.00 20.43
CA ARG A 155 -4.08 8.60 21.77
C ARG A 155 -2.85 8.28 22.63
N ASN A 156 -2.17 7.18 22.37
CA ASN A 156 -1.01 6.69 23.13
C ASN A 156 0.34 6.98 22.43
N ILE A 157 0.35 7.83 21.40
CA ILE A 157 1.57 8.13 20.66
C ILE A 157 2.21 9.39 21.23
N PRO A 158 3.52 9.35 21.63
CA PRO A 158 4.20 10.49 22.20
C PRO A 158 4.22 11.70 21.26
N LYS A 159 4.09 12.92 21.80
CA LYS A 159 4.21 14.17 21.01
C LYS A 159 5.52 14.22 20.22
N SER A 160 6.61 13.70 20.78
CA SER A 160 7.92 13.62 20.10
C SER A 160 7.93 12.75 18.84
N TYR A 161 6.97 11.83 18.67
CA TYR A 161 6.80 11.08 17.43
C TYR A 161 6.34 12.01 16.30
N TRP A 162 5.33 12.83 16.57
CA TRP A 162 4.73 13.73 15.60
C TRP A 162 5.68 14.83 15.14
N SER A 163 6.54 15.36 16.06
CA SER A 163 7.52 16.39 15.72
C SER A 163 8.63 15.91 14.76
N LYS A 164 8.80 14.59 14.62
CA LYS A 164 9.77 13.96 13.72
C LYS A 164 9.09 13.29 12.52
N SER A 165 7.82 13.56 12.32
CA SER A 165 7.01 12.87 11.32
C SER A 165 6.81 13.74 10.08
N ILE A 166 6.87 13.11 8.91
CA ILE A 166 6.68 13.76 7.62
C ILE A 166 5.71 12.92 6.80
N PHE A 167 4.58 13.53 6.39
CA PHE A 167 3.72 12.94 5.37
C PHE A 167 4.42 13.01 4.01
N ILE A 168 4.61 11.86 3.38
CA ILE A 168 5.36 11.75 2.14
C ILE A 168 4.68 10.85 1.11
N GLY A 169 3.64 10.13 1.53
CA GLY A 169 2.95 9.12 0.73
C GLY A 169 3.59 7.73 0.82
N ASN A 170 2.89 6.75 0.28
CA ASN A 170 3.39 5.37 0.20
C ASN A 170 4.27 5.18 -1.05
N PRO A 171 5.46 4.57 -0.92
CA PRO A 171 6.24 4.15 -2.08
C PRO A 171 5.47 3.10 -2.90
N VAL A 172 5.06 3.46 -4.10
CA VAL A 172 4.34 2.59 -5.03
C VAL A 172 5.28 2.09 -6.13
N ARG A 173 4.97 0.94 -6.71
CA ARG A 173 5.78 0.34 -7.78
C ARG A 173 5.83 1.26 -9.01
N GLU A 174 6.97 1.29 -9.68
CA GLU A 174 7.22 2.15 -10.85
C GLU A 174 6.17 1.99 -11.96
N SER A 175 5.63 0.77 -12.13
CA SER A 175 4.56 0.51 -13.10
C SER A 175 3.28 1.31 -12.85
N PHE A 176 3.06 1.79 -11.61
CA PHE A 176 1.92 2.64 -11.26
C PHE A 176 2.25 4.13 -11.37
N ILE A 177 3.53 4.51 -11.35
CA ILE A 177 3.97 5.89 -11.54
C ILE A 177 4.00 6.23 -13.03
N ASN A 178 4.57 5.33 -13.83
CA ASN A 178 4.70 5.49 -15.30
C ASN A 178 3.97 4.35 -16.01
N PRO A 179 2.64 4.32 -15.97
CA PRO A 179 1.89 3.27 -16.63
C PRO A 179 2.10 3.37 -18.15
N ARG A 180 2.52 2.26 -18.78
CA ARG A 180 2.69 2.17 -20.23
C ARG A 180 1.31 2.31 -20.90
N LYS A 181 1.02 3.51 -21.45
CA LYS A 181 -0.21 3.94 -22.13
C LYS A 181 -1.43 3.93 -21.18
N PRO A 182 -1.87 5.10 -20.69
CA PRO A 182 -3.21 5.21 -20.16
C PRO A 182 -4.21 4.81 -21.25
N ASP A 183 -5.23 4.06 -20.88
CA ASP A 183 -6.36 3.82 -21.78
C ASP A 183 -7.16 5.12 -21.90
N LEU A 184 -6.81 5.92 -22.89
CA LEU A 184 -7.42 7.24 -23.19
C LEU A 184 -8.81 7.12 -23.82
N ARG A 185 -9.42 5.92 -23.87
CA ARG A 185 -10.71 5.71 -24.48
C ARG A 185 -11.88 6.42 -23.79
N ARG A 186 -11.66 6.95 -22.58
CA ARG A 186 -12.63 7.83 -21.92
C ARG A 186 -11.98 9.16 -21.61
N PRO A 187 -12.34 10.20 -22.37
CA PRO A 187 -11.84 11.54 -22.12
C PRO A 187 -12.34 12.08 -20.79
N PRO A 188 -11.60 13.04 -20.23
CA PRO A 188 -12.09 13.83 -19.12
C PRO A 188 -13.42 14.50 -19.48
N VAL A 189 -14.34 14.57 -18.51
CA VAL A 189 -15.61 15.28 -18.62
C VAL A 189 -15.40 16.68 -19.15
N LYS A 190 -16.34 17.16 -19.98
CA LYS A 190 -16.39 18.50 -20.58
C LYS A 190 -15.97 19.57 -19.55
N GLY A 191 -14.84 20.23 -19.78
CA GLY A 191 -14.36 21.35 -18.96
C GLY A 191 -13.06 21.15 -18.16
N TYR A 192 -12.44 19.96 -18.18
CA TYR A 192 -11.17 19.72 -17.51
C TYR A 192 -10.00 19.59 -18.51
N LYS A 193 -8.89 20.24 -18.20
CA LYS A 193 -7.67 20.25 -19.02
C LYS A 193 -6.61 19.34 -18.38
N ALA A 194 -6.02 18.43 -19.16
CA ALA A 194 -4.91 17.57 -18.70
C ALA A 194 -3.56 18.15 -19.15
N ASN A 195 -2.67 18.40 -18.23
CA ASN A 195 -1.28 18.75 -18.52
C ASN A 195 -0.37 17.54 -18.34
N LEU A 196 0.09 16.98 -19.45
CA LEU A 196 0.95 15.79 -19.50
C LEU A 196 2.37 16.02 -18.98
N SER A 197 2.84 17.28 -18.90
CA SER A 197 4.19 17.61 -18.43
C SER A 197 4.27 17.77 -16.90
N THR A 198 3.14 18.07 -16.24
CA THR A 198 3.05 18.28 -14.78
C THR A 198 2.14 17.27 -14.09
N LEU A 199 1.65 16.24 -14.82
CA LEU A 199 0.59 15.32 -14.36
C LEU A 199 -0.73 16.05 -13.97
N THR A 200 -0.88 17.30 -14.38
CA THR A 200 -2.14 18.05 -14.36
C THR A 200 -2.76 18.05 -15.74
N ILE A 201 -4.08 17.90 -15.80
CA ILE A 201 -4.80 17.77 -17.07
C ILE A 201 -5.13 19.15 -17.61
N GLU A 202 -4.36 19.70 -18.57
CA GLU A 202 -4.60 21.03 -19.15
C GLU A 202 -5.01 21.05 -20.61
N LYS A 203 -5.05 19.92 -21.32
CA LYS A 203 -5.39 19.90 -22.74
C LYS A 203 -6.70 19.18 -22.99
N THR A 204 -7.69 19.89 -23.48
CA THR A 204 -8.95 19.34 -23.98
C THR A 204 -8.64 18.52 -25.24
N ILE A 205 -8.66 17.21 -25.12
CA ILE A 205 -8.75 16.33 -26.27
C ILE A 205 -10.25 16.10 -26.44
N GLU A 206 -10.84 16.69 -27.49
CA GLU A 206 -12.19 16.33 -27.91
C GLU A 206 -12.12 14.92 -28.51
N VAL A 207 -12.40 13.92 -27.68
CA VAL A 207 -12.65 12.55 -28.14
C VAL A 207 -14.17 12.42 -28.23
N PRO A 208 -14.73 11.88 -29.32
CA PRO A 208 -16.17 11.63 -29.41
C PRO A 208 -16.60 10.76 -28.24
N ILE A 209 -17.53 11.25 -27.45
CA ILE A 209 -18.16 10.48 -26.39
C ILE A 209 -19.03 9.45 -27.10
N ASP A 210 -18.61 8.20 -27.09
CA ASP A 210 -19.49 7.09 -27.39
C ASP A 210 -20.45 6.95 -26.22
N ASP A 211 -21.66 7.47 -26.36
CA ASP A 211 -22.72 7.56 -25.33
C ASP A 211 -23.15 6.19 -24.77
N LYS A 212 -22.55 5.08 -25.24
CA LYS A 212 -22.86 3.71 -24.87
C LYS A 212 -21.67 2.89 -24.38
N SER A 213 -20.58 3.54 -23.92
CA SER A 213 -19.43 2.77 -23.46
C SER A 213 -19.74 2.03 -22.15
N ASP A 214 -19.45 0.72 -22.15
CA ASP A 214 -19.59 -0.14 -20.95
C ASP A 214 -18.79 0.43 -19.76
N ILE A 215 -19.41 0.41 -18.59
CA ILE A 215 -18.73 0.72 -17.33
C ILE A 215 -17.84 -0.45 -16.94
N ARG A 216 -16.58 -0.19 -16.64
CA ARG A 216 -15.56 -1.19 -16.40
C ARG A 216 -15.18 -1.23 -14.94
N ILE A 217 -15.35 -2.38 -14.32
CA ILE A 217 -15.13 -2.57 -12.90
C ILE A 217 -14.06 -3.64 -12.68
N TYR A 218 -12.97 -3.27 -12.01
CA TYR A 218 -12.00 -4.24 -11.53
C TYR A 218 -12.27 -4.59 -10.07
N ILE A 219 -12.36 -5.89 -9.78
CA ILE A 219 -12.68 -6.40 -8.44
C ILE A 219 -11.51 -7.24 -7.96
N THR A 220 -11.02 -6.98 -6.73
CA THR A 220 -9.92 -7.73 -6.15
C THR A 220 -9.99 -7.86 -4.63
N GLY A 221 -9.79 -9.06 -4.14
CA GLY A 221 -9.57 -9.35 -2.72
C GLY A 221 -8.11 -9.22 -2.27
N GLY A 222 -7.20 -8.75 -3.17
CA GLY A 222 -5.76 -8.82 -3.01
C GLY A 222 -5.18 -10.17 -3.47
N SER A 223 -3.91 -10.45 -3.18
CA SER A 223 -3.22 -11.67 -3.64
C SER A 223 -3.82 -12.98 -3.10
N GLN A 224 -4.40 -12.93 -1.91
CA GLN A 224 -5.04 -14.10 -1.26
C GLN A 224 -6.52 -14.26 -1.67
N GLY A 225 -7.11 -13.27 -2.36
CA GLY A 225 -8.54 -13.22 -2.58
C GLY A 225 -9.31 -12.78 -1.35
N SER A 226 -10.64 -12.82 -1.44
CA SER A 226 -11.55 -12.46 -0.36
C SER A 226 -12.84 -13.26 -0.48
N GLU A 227 -13.08 -14.14 0.48
CA GLU A 227 -14.31 -14.94 0.51
C GLU A 227 -15.57 -14.06 0.44
N TYR A 228 -15.63 -12.99 1.21
CA TYR A 228 -16.77 -12.06 1.21
C TYR A 228 -16.98 -11.43 -0.17
N ILE A 229 -15.92 -10.87 -0.78
CA ILE A 229 -16.02 -10.25 -2.10
C ILE A 229 -16.42 -11.28 -3.15
N ASN A 230 -15.79 -12.47 -3.15
CA ASN A 230 -16.07 -13.55 -4.05
C ASN A 230 -17.52 -14.06 -3.96
N LYS A 231 -18.08 -14.06 -2.74
CA LYS A 231 -19.42 -14.58 -2.46
C LYS A 231 -20.54 -13.59 -2.73
N PHE A 232 -20.36 -12.34 -2.35
CA PHE A 232 -21.45 -11.36 -2.31
C PHE A 232 -21.43 -10.36 -3.46
N VAL A 233 -20.25 -9.93 -3.94
CA VAL A 233 -20.16 -8.92 -5.00
C VAL A 233 -20.78 -9.37 -6.33
N PRO A 234 -20.63 -10.64 -6.80
CA PRO A 234 -21.31 -11.08 -8.03
C PRO A 234 -22.83 -10.87 -8.01
N LYS A 235 -23.48 -11.07 -6.86
CA LYS A 235 -24.95 -10.95 -6.71
C LYS A 235 -25.45 -9.52 -6.88
N ILE A 236 -24.61 -8.52 -6.59
CA ILE A 236 -24.97 -7.10 -6.66
C ILE A 236 -25.32 -6.72 -8.09
N PHE A 237 -24.59 -7.24 -9.06
CA PHE A 237 -24.67 -6.82 -10.46
C PHE A 237 -25.86 -7.42 -11.25
N LYS A 238 -26.60 -8.37 -10.67
CA LYS A 238 -27.79 -8.96 -11.31
C LYS A 238 -28.84 -7.95 -11.79
N SER A 239 -28.96 -6.84 -11.09
CA SER A 239 -29.98 -5.81 -11.37
C SER A 239 -29.47 -4.63 -12.17
N PHE A 240 -28.21 -4.66 -12.62
CA PHE A 240 -27.65 -3.61 -13.45
C PHE A 240 -27.85 -3.93 -14.93
N SER A 241 -28.10 -2.90 -15.75
CA SER A 241 -28.26 -3.02 -17.19
C SER A 241 -27.00 -3.59 -17.88
N ASN A 242 -27.16 -4.10 -19.09
CA ASN A 242 -26.14 -4.85 -19.87
C ASN A 242 -24.84 -4.11 -20.19
N ASN A 243 -24.63 -2.90 -19.70
CA ASN A 243 -23.48 -2.05 -20.03
C ASN A 243 -22.37 -2.11 -18.98
N ILE A 244 -22.19 -3.24 -18.28
CA ILE A 244 -21.12 -3.40 -17.29
C ILE A 244 -20.16 -4.50 -17.73
N LYS A 245 -18.86 -4.22 -17.68
CA LYS A 245 -17.78 -5.20 -17.89
C LYS A 245 -17.01 -5.39 -16.58
N ILE A 246 -16.82 -6.64 -16.20
CA ILE A 246 -16.21 -7.00 -14.92
C ILE A 246 -14.93 -7.80 -15.16
N LYS A 247 -13.86 -7.44 -14.45
CA LYS A 247 -12.67 -8.26 -14.24
C LYS A 247 -12.53 -8.54 -12.75
N HIS A 248 -12.51 -9.83 -12.37
CA HIS A 248 -12.45 -10.23 -10.97
C HIS A 248 -11.23 -11.10 -10.68
N GLN A 249 -10.33 -10.61 -9.82
CA GLN A 249 -9.24 -11.40 -9.24
C GLN A 249 -9.72 -12.08 -7.96
N CYS A 250 -10.02 -13.37 -8.04
CA CYS A 250 -10.67 -14.12 -6.97
C CYS A 250 -9.71 -14.76 -5.94
N GLY A 251 -8.41 -14.81 -6.23
CA GLY A 251 -7.42 -15.54 -5.43
C GLY A 251 -7.35 -17.03 -5.78
N LYS A 252 -6.26 -17.67 -5.33
CA LYS A 252 -5.94 -19.06 -5.63
C LYS A 252 -7.10 -20.01 -5.22
N ASN A 253 -7.38 -21.00 -6.07
CA ASN A 253 -8.39 -22.05 -5.88
C ASN A 253 -9.87 -21.58 -5.87
N ASN A 254 -10.15 -20.31 -6.21
CA ASN A 254 -11.53 -19.78 -6.22
C ASN A 254 -12.12 -19.60 -7.63
N LEU A 255 -11.34 -19.86 -8.68
CA LEU A 255 -11.69 -19.54 -10.06
C LEU A 255 -13.05 -20.09 -10.49
N GLN A 256 -13.23 -21.41 -10.35
CA GLN A 256 -14.44 -22.09 -10.84
C GLN A 256 -15.67 -21.66 -10.04
N GLU A 257 -15.54 -21.53 -8.74
CA GLU A 257 -16.63 -21.11 -7.86
C GLU A 257 -17.12 -19.70 -8.20
N VAL A 258 -16.20 -18.75 -8.37
CA VAL A 258 -16.55 -17.36 -8.68
C VAL A 258 -17.13 -17.23 -10.08
N LYS A 259 -16.57 -17.94 -11.08
CA LYS A 259 -17.17 -18.02 -12.43
C LYS A 259 -18.61 -18.50 -12.39
N ASN A 260 -18.88 -19.61 -11.67
CA ASN A 260 -20.22 -20.16 -11.53
C ASN A 260 -21.20 -19.17 -10.87
N ARG A 261 -20.72 -18.36 -9.91
CA ARG A 261 -21.54 -17.33 -9.28
C ARG A 261 -21.97 -16.25 -10.28
N TYR A 262 -21.06 -15.75 -11.13
CA TYR A 262 -21.39 -14.78 -12.18
C TYR A 262 -22.36 -15.39 -13.21
N LEU A 263 -22.11 -16.61 -13.67
CA LEU A 263 -23.00 -17.32 -14.60
C LEU A 263 -24.42 -17.48 -14.03
N LYS A 264 -24.56 -17.84 -12.75
CA LYS A 264 -25.85 -17.95 -12.07
C LYS A 264 -26.64 -16.63 -12.05
N GLU A 265 -25.96 -15.52 -11.98
CA GLU A 265 -26.57 -14.19 -12.01
C GLU A 265 -26.75 -13.63 -13.44
N GLY A 266 -26.34 -14.38 -14.47
CA GLY A 266 -26.44 -13.98 -15.88
C GLY A 266 -25.44 -12.89 -16.29
N ILE A 267 -24.29 -12.83 -15.61
CA ILE A 267 -23.29 -11.78 -15.79
C ILE A 267 -22.06 -12.36 -16.51
N ASP A 268 -21.65 -11.69 -17.59
CA ASP A 268 -20.37 -11.98 -18.26
C ASP A 268 -19.23 -11.26 -17.53
N ALA A 269 -18.35 -12.05 -16.88
CA ALA A 269 -17.21 -11.54 -16.12
C ALA A 269 -15.94 -12.32 -16.45
N GLU A 270 -14.85 -11.59 -16.70
CA GLU A 270 -13.50 -12.16 -16.79
C GLU A 270 -13.01 -12.45 -15.36
N VAL A 271 -12.93 -13.73 -14.98
CA VAL A 271 -12.45 -14.13 -13.66
C VAL A 271 -11.08 -14.77 -13.77
N SER A 272 -10.16 -14.36 -12.92
CA SER A 272 -8.79 -14.89 -12.83
C SER A 272 -8.38 -15.10 -11.37
N GLU A 273 -7.57 -16.12 -11.11
CA GLU A 273 -7.00 -16.29 -9.77
C GLU A 273 -6.03 -15.16 -9.41
N PHE A 274 -5.23 -14.75 -10.39
CA PHE A 274 -4.21 -13.73 -10.19
C PHE A 274 -3.84 -13.03 -11.50
N TYR A 275 -3.67 -11.72 -11.46
CA TYR A 275 -3.11 -10.93 -12.55
C TYR A 275 -1.66 -10.54 -12.25
N LYS A 276 -0.71 -10.96 -13.13
CA LYS A 276 0.72 -10.62 -12.98
C LYS A 276 0.97 -9.10 -12.96
N ASN A 277 0.19 -8.36 -13.76
CA ASN A 277 0.29 -6.92 -13.90
C ASN A 277 -1.01 -6.23 -13.50
N PRO A 278 -1.29 -6.06 -12.18
CA PRO A 278 -2.54 -5.48 -11.72
C PRO A 278 -2.75 -4.03 -12.20
N VAL A 279 -1.67 -3.31 -12.53
CA VAL A 279 -1.75 -1.97 -13.11
C VAL A 279 -2.60 -1.92 -14.38
N ASN A 280 -2.51 -2.92 -15.25
CA ASN A 280 -3.30 -2.97 -16.49
C ASN A 280 -4.80 -3.13 -16.20
N GLN A 281 -5.16 -3.86 -15.14
CA GLN A 281 -6.55 -4.05 -14.76
C GLN A 281 -7.14 -2.78 -14.14
N ILE A 282 -6.35 -2.08 -13.34
CA ILE A 282 -6.74 -0.81 -12.73
C ILE A 282 -6.86 0.28 -13.81
N LEU A 283 -5.91 0.37 -14.75
CA LEU A 283 -6.00 1.29 -15.89
C LEU A 283 -7.22 1.03 -16.78
N TRP A 284 -7.54 -0.24 -16.99
CA TRP A 284 -8.70 -0.66 -17.79
C TRP A 284 -10.03 -0.28 -17.10
N SER A 285 -10.09 -0.23 -15.77
CA SER A 285 -11.32 0.00 -15.00
C SER A 285 -11.65 1.49 -14.86
N ASP A 286 -12.91 1.81 -14.68
CA ASP A 286 -13.41 3.13 -14.28
C ASP A 286 -13.29 3.31 -12.77
N PHE A 287 -13.57 2.26 -11.99
CA PHE A 287 -13.30 2.21 -10.55
C PHE A 287 -12.97 0.78 -10.10
N VAL A 288 -12.49 0.65 -8.88
CA VAL A 288 -12.02 -0.60 -8.31
C VAL A 288 -12.82 -0.97 -7.06
N ILE A 289 -13.22 -2.24 -6.93
CA ILE A 289 -13.74 -2.79 -5.68
C ILE A 289 -12.64 -3.59 -5.01
N SER A 290 -12.21 -3.22 -3.80
CA SER A 290 -11.07 -3.87 -3.16
C SER A 290 -11.15 -3.95 -1.63
N ARG A 291 -10.18 -4.63 -1.03
CA ARG A 291 -9.87 -4.56 0.40
C ARG A 291 -9.20 -3.24 0.77
N GLY A 292 -9.16 -2.90 2.09
CA GLY A 292 -8.56 -1.68 2.63
C GLY A 292 -7.04 -1.74 2.87
N GLY A 293 -6.31 -2.55 2.10
CA GLY A 293 -4.85 -2.62 2.24
C GLY A 293 -4.15 -1.35 1.76
N ALA A 294 -3.31 -0.74 2.60
CA ALA A 294 -2.69 0.57 2.35
C ALA A 294 -2.02 0.69 0.97
N LEU A 295 -1.19 -0.29 0.61
CA LEU A 295 -0.47 -0.25 -0.66
C LEU A 295 -1.42 -0.35 -1.87
N SER A 296 -2.42 -1.25 -1.81
CA SER A 296 -3.40 -1.39 -2.89
C SER A 296 -4.20 -0.10 -3.09
N LEU A 297 -4.63 0.54 -2.00
CA LEU A 297 -5.32 1.82 -2.06
C LEU A 297 -4.43 2.90 -2.66
N SER A 298 -3.17 2.98 -2.24
CA SER A 298 -2.19 3.93 -2.77
C SER A 298 -1.90 3.70 -4.26
N GLU A 299 -1.79 2.47 -4.70
CA GLU A 299 -1.58 2.12 -6.11
C GLU A 299 -2.78 2.52 -6.98
N VAL A 300 -4.00 2.24 -6.54
CA VAL A 300 -5.22 2.63 -7.28
C VAL A 300 -5.36 4.14 -7.37
N THR A 301 -5.16 4.85 -6.25
CA THR A 301 -5.26 6.32 -6.23
C THR A 301 -4.14 7.01 -7.00
N THR A 302 -2.96 6.41 -7.12
CA THR A 302 -1.85 6.90 -7.95
C THR A 302 -2.21 6.93 -9.43
N ILE A 303 -3.04 5.99 -9.90
CA ILE A 303 -3.53 5.94 -11.29
C ILE A 303 -4.81 6.78 -11.46
N ASN A 304 -5.20 7.55 -10.46
CA ASN A 304 -6.43 8.33 -10.46
C ASN A 304 -7.69 7.48 -10.71
N ARG A 305 -7.80 6.32 -10.06
CA ARG A 305 -9.02 5.54 -10.02
C ARG A 305 -9.66 5.62 -8.63
N GLY A 306 -10.98 5.64 -8.61
CA GLY A 306 -11.74 5.60 -7.36
C GLY A 306 -11.97 4.20 -6.84
N LEU A 307 -12.41 4.11 -5.60
CA LEU A 307 -12.49 2.87 -4.86
C LEU A 307 -13.85 2.66 -4.18
N VAL A 308 -14.38 1.45 -4.30
CA VAL A 308 -15.34 0.89 -3.35
C VAL A 308 -14.57 -0.05 -2.44
N ILE A 309 -14.42 0.32 -1.18
CA ILE A 309 -13.51 -0.36 -0.25
C ILE A 309 -14.32 -1.22 0.71
N ILE A 310 -14.03 -2.52 0.73
CA ILE A 310 -14.63 -3.49 1.63
C ILE A 310 -13.53 -3.99 2.58
N PRO A 311 -13.29 -3.30 3.71
CA PRO A 311 -12.18 -3.63 4.59
C PRO A 311 -12.35 -5.03 5.23
N LEU A 312 -11.22 -5.68 5.54
CA LEU A 312 -11.19 -6.92 6.30
C LEU A 312 -11.49 -6.63 7.78
N PRO A 313 -12.58 -7.16 8.37
CA PRO A 313 -12.98 -6.83 9.73
C PRO A 313 -12.00 -7.35 10.80
N THR A 314 -11.24 -8.41 10.47
CA THR A 314 -10.24 -9.00 11.36
C THR A 314 -8.83 -8.43 11.14
N SER A 315 -8.72 -7.30 10.46
CA SER A 315 -7.42 -6.64 10.26
C SER A 315 -6.85 -6.16 11.59
N VAL A 316 -5.55 -6.38 11.77
CA VAL A 316 -4.84 -6.00 13.01
C VAL A 316 -5.06 -4.52 13.31
N ASP A 317 -5.47 -4.20 14.55
CA ASP A 317 -5.76 -2.83 14.98
C ASP A 317 -6.74 -2.08 14.05
N ASN A 318 -7.59 -2.82 13.36
CA ASN A 318 -8.61 -2.28 12.45
C ASN A 318 -8.04 -1.39 11.31
N HIS A 319 -6.74 -1.56 10.97
CA HIS A 319 -6.03 -0.67 10.05
C HIS A 319 -6.69 -0.55 8.67
N GLN A 320 -7.36 -1.63 8.15
CA GLN A 320 -8.01 -1.54 6.85
C GLN A 320 -9.24 -0.63 6.85
N VAL A 321 -9.97 -0.56 7.96
CA VAL A 321 -11.10 0.36 8.12
C VAL A 321 -10.59 1.80 8.18
N GLU A 322 -9.56 2.08 8.95
CA GLU A 322 -8.99 3.42 9.05
C GLU A 322 -8.37 3.90 7.72
N ASN A 323 -7.69 3.01 6.99
CA ASN A 323 -7.23 3.31 5.63
C ASN A 323 -8.40 3.66 4.69
N ALA A 324 -9.49 2.89 4.75
CA ALA A 324 -10.68 3.13 3.93
C ALA A 324 -11.35 4.48 4.25
N LYS A 325 -11.50 4.80 5.55
CA LYS A 325 -12.01 6.10 6.01
C LYS A 325 -11.15 7.26 5.51
N SER A 326 -9.82 7.10 5.48
CA SER A 326 -8.91 8.13 4.95
C SER A 326 -9.15 8.37 3.46
N ILE A 327 -9.31 7.32 2.66
CA ILE A 327 -9.63 7.44 1.23
C ILE A 327 -10.99 8.11 1.02
N GLU A 328 -11.97 7.77 1.84
CA GLU A 328 -13.33 8.38 1.79
C GLU A 328 -13.26 9.87 2.13
N ARG A 329 -12.54 10.28 3.20
CA ARG A 329 -12.32 11.71 3.54
C ARG A 329 -11.59 12.47 2.43
N GLN A 330 -10.68 11.81 1.70
CA GLN A 330 -10.03 12.40 0.52
C GLN A 330 -10.96 12.52 -0.69
N GLY A 331 -12.19 11.99 -0.59
CA GLY A 331 -13.17 11.99 -1.68
C GLY A 331 -12.73 11.17 -2.89
N LYS A 332 -11.98 10.07 -2.68
CA LYS A 332 -11.49 9.17 -3.72
C LYS A 332 -12.12 7.78 -3.70
N GLY A 333 -13.12 7.61 -2.87
CA GLY A 333 -13.83 6.34 -2.76
C GLY A 333 -14.88 6.36 -1.68
N ILE A 334 -15.51 5.22 -1.50
CA ILE A 334 -16.50 4.97 -0.45
C ILE A 334 -16.14 3.66 0.27
N MET A 335 -16.50 3.59 1.55
CA MET A 335 -16.34 2.40 2.35
C MET A 335 -17.66 1.65 2.54
N HIS A 336 -17.59 0.32 2.60
CA HIS A 336 -18.68 -0.56 3.03
C HIS A 336 -18.13 -1.63 3.97
N GLU A 337 -18.63 -1.69 5.19
CA GLU A 337 -18.22 -2.71 6.15
C GLU A 337 -18.98 -4.03 5.91
N GLN A 338 -18.32 -5.17 6.12
CA GLN A 338 -18.92 -6.49 5.88
C GLN A 338 -20.13 -6.81 6.78
N LYS A 339 -20.24 -6.13 7.93
CA LYS A 339 -21.37 -6.26 8.85
C LYS A 339 -22.64 -5.54 8.37
N ASP A 340 -22.47 -4.61 7.42
CA ASP A 340 -23.59 -3.83 6.89
C ASP A 340 -24.40 -4.66 5.89
N ASP A 341 -25.67 -4.31 5.71
CA ASP A 341 -26.52 -4.96 4.73
C ASP A 341 -25.94 -4.82 3.31
N ILE A 342 -25.88 -5.93 2.59
CA ILE A 342 -25.39 -6.00 1.21
C ILE A 342 -26.20 -5.11 0.26
N ASN A 343 -27.49 -4.85 0.56
CA ASN A 343 -28.31 -3.93 -0.21
C ASN A 343 -27.78 -2.49 -0.14
N LYS A 344 -27.19 -2.07 0.99
CA LYS A 344 -26.52 -0.78 1.09
C LYS A 344 -25.32 -0.68 0.14
N LEU A 345 -24.55 -1.76 -0.01
CA LEU A 345 -23.45 -1.81 -0.98
C LEU A 345 -23.98 -1.70 -2.42
N LYS A 346 -25.07 -2.42 -2.71
CA LYS A 346 -25.74 -2.35 -4.01
C LYS A 346 -26.20 -0.92 -4.34
N GLU A 347 -26.88 -0.24 -3.41
CA GLU A 347 -27.31 1.15 -3.61
C GLU A 347 -26.13 2.11 -3.77
N LYS A 348 -25.07 1.94 -3.00
CA LYS A 348 -23.83 2.73 -3.17
C LYS A 348 -23.24 2.56 -4.58
N ILE A 349 -23.10 1.33 -5.06
CA ILE A 349 -22.57 1.05 -6.40
C ILE A 349 -23.51 1.59 -7.48
N LYS A 350 -24.83 1.45 -7.30
CA LYS A 350 -25.83 2.02 -8.18
C LYS A 350 -25.67 3.55 -8.29
N GLY A 351 -25.58 4.24 -7.16
CA GLY A 351 -25.36 5.69 -7.15
C GLY A 351 -24.06 6.12 -7.83
N ILE A 352 -22.97 5.36 -7.67
CA ILE A 352 -21.69 5.62 -8.38
C ILE A 352 -21.87 5.52 -9.88
N ILE A 353 -22.61 4.51 -10.36
CA ILE A 353 -22.83 4.25 -11.79
C ILE A 353 -23.77 5.31 -12.38
N GLU A 354 -24.92 5.56 -11.76
CA GLU A 354 -25.93 6.49 -12.25
C GLU A 354 -25.49 7.96 -12.23
N ASN A 355 -24.71 8.35 -11.21
CA ASN A 355 -24.18 9.71 -11.09
C ASN A 355 -22.77 9.87 -11.67
N GLU A 356 -22.22 8.80 -12.26
CA GLU A 356 -20.86 8.80 -12.84
C GLU A 356 -19.78 9.32 -11.85
N THR A 357 -19.96 9.08 -10.56
CA THR A 357 -19.08 9.56 -9.47
C THR A 357 -17.60 9.16 -9.68
N PHE A 358 -17.33 8.07 -10.41
CA PHE A 358 -15.96 7.64 -10.73
C PHE A 358 -15.19 8.68 -11.55
N TYR A 359 -15.85 9.54 -12.32
CA TYR A 359 -15.18 10.67 -12.99
C TYR A 359 -14.68 11.71 -11.98
N GLU A 360 -15.49 12.05 -10.97
CA GLU A 360 -15.04 12.97 -9.90
C GLU A 360 -13.79 12.43 -9.19
N TRP A 361 -13.77 11.13 -8.93
CA TRP A 361 -12.62 10.47 -8.30
C TRP A 361 -11.36 10.54 -9.16
N MET A 362 -11.49 10.43 -10.49
CA MET A 362 -10.38 10.53 -11.41
C MET A 362 -9.74 11.93 -11.40
N TYR A 363 -10.52 12.97 -11.13
CA TYR A 363 -10.04 14.37 -11.12
C TYR A 363 -9.50 14.85 -9.79
N LYS A 364 -9.84 14.21 -8.70
CA LYS A 364 -9.29 14.51 -7.37
C LYS A 364 -7.86 13.98 -7.25
N SER A 365 -6.92 14.61 -7.96
CA SER A 365 -5.52 14.18 -7.94
C SER A 365 -4.85 14.50 -6.59
N HIS A 366 -4.33 13.47 -5.94
CA HIS A 366 -3.37 13.60 -4.86
C HIS A 366 -2.16 12.75 -5.24
N ASN A 367 -1.13 13.41 -5.74
CA ASN A 367 0.05 12.74 -6.29
C ASN A 367 1.15 12.49 -5.26
N SER A 368 0.83 12.49 -3.95
CA SER A 368 1.81 12.26 -2.88
C SER A 368 2.59 10.95 -3.03
N HIS A 369 1.94 9.91 -3.56
CA HIS A 369 2.57 8.60 -3.74
C HIS A 369 3.57 8.56 -4.90
N ILE A 370 3.38 9.36 -5.95
CA ILE A 370 4.22 9.36 -7.16
C ILE A 370 5.66 9.72 -6.83
N PHE A 371 5.86 10.74 -5.98
CA PHE A 371 7.18 11.23 -5.61
C PHE A 371 7.69 10.65 -4.29
N SER A 372 6.93 9.77 -3.65
CA SER A 372 7.23 9.27 -2.32
C SER A 372 8.63 8.65 -2.23
N SER A 373 9.01 7.76 -3.15
CA SER A 373 10.31 7.10 -3.12
C SER A 373 11.47 8.10 -3.25
N LYS A 374 11.38 9.01 -4.21
CA LYS A 374 12.37 10.08 -4.40
C LYS A 374 12.47 10.96 -3.16
N ASN A 375 11.34 11.47 -2.68
CA ASN A 375 11.31 12.37 -1.52
C ASN A 375 11.85 11.70 -0.24
N ILE A 376 11.63 10.40 -0.04
CA ILE A 376 12.22 9.65 1.08
C ILE A 376 13.74 9.64 0.95
N VAL A 377 14.25 9.29 -0.23
CA VAL A 377 15.72 9.25 -0.47
C VAL A 377 16.34 10.64 -0.29
N ASP A 378 15.75 11.70 -0.84
CA ASP A 378 16.19 13.07 -0.67
C ASP A 378 16.26 13.48 0.82
N GLN A 379 15.29 13.07 1.64
CA GLN A 379 15.29 13.32 3.09
C GLN A 379 16.38 12.53 3.82
N LEU A 380 16.63 11.29 3.43
CA LEU A 380 17.73 10.49 3.96
C LEU A 380 19.09 11.15 3.65
N GLU A 381 19.31 11.53 2.40
CA GLU A 381 20.53 12.21 1.95
C GLU A 381 20.76 13.54 2.69
N LYS A 382 19.71 14.37 2.77
CA LYS A 382 19.74 15.64 3.49
C LYS A 382 20.11 15.48 4.97
N TYR A 383 19.57 14.43 5.63
CA TYR A 383 19.89 14.17 7.02
C TYR A 383 21.33 13.68 7.19
N LEU A 384 21.76 12.76 6.34
CA LEU A 384 23.08 12.13 6.43
C LEU A 384 24.20 13.07 5.99
N GLY A 385 24.00 13.87 4.92
CA GLY A 385 24.95 14.86 4.45
C GLY A 385 25.19 16.01 5.44
N LYS A 386 24.18 16.39 6.25
CA LYS A 386 24.36 17.37 7.32
C LYS A 386 25.26 16.90 8.48
N ASN A 387 25.39 15.58 8.66
CA ASN A 387 26.20 14.99 9.72
C ASN A 387 27.64 14.66 9.28
N GLU A 388 27.96 14.79 7.98
CA GLU A 388 29.34 14.67 7.48
C GLU A 388 30.12 16.00 7.55
N THR A 389 29.43 17.11 7.82
CA THR A 389 30.00 18.47 7.86
C THR A 389 30.29 18.96 9.29
N ILE A 390 30.21 18.12 10.31
CA ILE A 390 30.58 18.37 11.71
C ILE A 390 31.66 17.37 12.13
#